data_1f328428346f215189e91b660305d9e8
#
_entry.id   1f328428346f215189e91b660305d9e8
#
_cell.length_a   1.000
_cell.length_b   1.000
_cell.length_c   1.000
_cell.angle_alpha   90.00
_cell.angle_beta   90.00
_cell.angle_gamma   90.00
#
_symmetry.space_group_name_H-M   'P 1'
#
loop_
_entity.id
_entity.type
_entity.pdbx_description
1 polymer ?
#
loop_
_entity_poly.entity_id
_entity_poly.type
_entity_poly.pdbx_seq_one_letter_code
_entity_poly.pdbx_strand_id
1 'polypeptide(L)'
;MIAIILIIAAIAIPNLLRARIAANQASGLSNLRTITTAAITYSSTYGNGYPPDLPTLGGVGLATCNGAILLDDTLTTPPYRKSGYQLNYQSQAVPIPNPPSACANAGFNAYLTTAVPVVLGQTGQTSYCSEEPGIIHYDPSGAQSPSPAACTALPTLQ
;
A
#
# COMPACT_ATOMS: atom_id res chain seq x y z
N MET A 1 47.77 -2.41 1.55
CA MET A 1 46.56 -1.58 1.78
C MET A 1 45.37 -1.99 0.91
N ILE A 2 45.48 -2.18 -0.41
CA ILE A 2 44.39 -2.56 -1.31
C ILE A 2 43.66 -3.85 -0.87
N ALA A 3 44.39 -4.86 -0.42
CA ALA A 3 43.86 -6.14 0.03
C ALA A 3 42.89 -6.01 1.22
N ILE A 4 43.16 -5.11 2.16
CA ILE A 4 42.28 -4.88 3.33
C ILE A 4 40.95 -4.24 2.90
N ILE A 5 40.98 -3.29 1.97
CA ILE A 5 39.80 -2.64 1.43
C ILE A 5 38.90 -3.64 0.70
N LEU A 6 39.49 -4.55 -0.09
CA LEU A 6 38.74 -5.59 -0.79
C LEU A 6 38.07 -6.58 0.17
N ILE A 7 38.71 -6.96 1.27
CA ILE A 7 38.14 -7.85 2.28
C ILE A 7 36.96 -7.17 2.97
N ILE A 8 37.10 -5.90 3.36
CA ILE A 8 36.01 -5.14 3.99
C ILE A 8 34.82 -4.96 3.02
N ALA A 9 35.09 -4.61 1.75
CA ALA A 9 34.08 -4.46 0.73
C ALA A 9 33.30 -5.76 0.47
N ALA A 10 34.01 -6.91 0.44
CA ALA A 10 33.36 -8.21 0.22
C ALA A 10 32.38 -8.59 1.31
N ILE A 11 32.55 -8.14 2.55
CA ILE A 11 31.66 -8.38 3.66
C ILE A 11 30.56 -7.29 3.74
N ALA A 12 30.90 -6.04 3.45
CA ALA A 12 30.02 -4.89 3.62
C ALA A 12 28.94 -4.83 2.55
N ILE A 13 29.25 -5.13 1.27
CA ILE A 13 28.31 -5.00 0.15
C ILE A 13 27.08 -5.92 0.31
N PRO A 14 27.22 -7.24 0.56
CA PRO A 14 26.05 -8.10 0.73
C PRO A 14 25.22 -7.76 1.97
N ASN A 15 25.84 -7.30 3.04
CA ASN A 15 25.13 -6.87 4.25
C ASN A 15 24.32 -5.58 4.01
N LEU A 16 24.88 -4.62 3.28
CA LEU A 16 24.18 -3.38 2.91
C LEU A 16 22.96 -3.67 2.03
N LEU A 17 23.09 -4.60 1.08
CA LEU A 17 21.96 -4.98 0.21
C LEU A 17 20.82 -5.60 1.01
N ARG A 18 21.10 -6.50 1.94
CA ARG A 18 20.11 -7.10 2.84
C ARG A 18 19.43 -6.05 3.73
N ALA A 19 20.23 -5.14 4.29
CA ALA A 19 19.71 -4.03 5.11
C ALA A 19 18.78 -3.11 4.29
N ARG A 20 19.14 -2.82 3.03
CA ARG A 20 18.29 -2.04 2.13
C ARG A 20 16.97 -2.74 1.81
N ILE A 21 16.99 -4.05 1.52
CA ILE A 21 15.79 -4.85 1.30
C ILE A 21 14.88 -4.80 2.53
N ALA A 22 15.43 -5.02 3.73
CA ALA A 22 14.66 -4.97 4.98
C ALA A 22 14.04 -3.58 5.23
N ALA A 23 14.77 -2.50 4.97
CA ALA A 23 14.26 -1.14 5.09
C ALA A 23 13.12 -0.85 4.09
N ASN A 24 13.26 -1.31 2.85
CA ASN A 24 12.22 -1.19 1.83
C ASN A 24 10.95 -1.97 2.23
N GLN A 25 11.09 -3.19 2.75
CA GLN A 25 9.97 -4.00 3.23
C GLN A 25 9.22 -3.29 4.38
N ALA A 26 9.95 -2.77 5.36
CA ALA A 26 9.36 -2.00 6.46
C ALA A 26 8.63 -0.75 5.95
N SER A 27 9.21 -0.03 5.00
CA SER A 27 8.59 1.13 4.37
C SER A 27 7.35 0.76 3.54
N GLY A 28 7.41 -0.33 2.75
CA GLY A 28 6.27 -0.83 1.97
C GLY A 28 5.09 -1.19 2.86
N LEU A 29 5.34 -1.90 3.96
CA LEU A 29 4.36 -2.23 4.98
C LEU A 29 3.77 -0.98 5.66
N SER A 30 4.62 0.00 6.01
CA SER A 30 4.17 1.26 6.60
C SER A 30 3.26 2.05 5.65
N ASN A 31 3.62 2.14 4.37
CA ASN A 31 2.80 2.80 3.36
C ASN A 31 1.44 2.09 3.18
N LEU A 32 1.43 0.75 3.18
CA LEU A 32 0.18 -0.02 3.13
C LEU A 32 -0.73 0.29 4.33
N ARG A 33 -0.17 0.34 5.55
CA ARG A 33 -0.91 0.72 6.76
C ARG A 33 -1.50 2.13 6.64
N THR A 34 -0.73 3.06 6.10
CA THR A 34 -1.18 4.43 5.90
C THR A 34 -2.37 4.49 4.93
N ILE A 35 -2.31 3.76 3.81
CA ILE A 35 -3.41 3.68 2.84
C ILE A 35 -4.66 3.02 3.48
N THR A 36 -4.48 1.91 4.19
CA THR A 36 -5.56 1.21 4.89
C THR A 36 -6.26 2.13 5.91
N THR A 37 -5.48 2.83 6.73
CA THR A 37 -6.01 3.78 7.72
C THR A 37 -6.75 4.94 7.04
N ALA A 38 -6.20 5.47 5.97
CA ALA A 38 -6.84 6.53 5.19
C ALA A 38 -8.18 6.08 4.57
N ALA A 39 -8.24 4.85 4.04
CA ALA A 39 -9.46 4.30 3.47
C ALA A 39 -10.56 4.12 4.53
N ILE A 40 -10.21 3.63 5.72
CA ILE A 40 -11.13 3.49 6.86
C ILE A 40 -11.59 4.88 7.35
N THR A 41 -10.67 5.83 7.47
CA THR A 41 -10.97 7.20 7.87
C THR A 41 -11.91 7.88 6.87
N TYR A 42 -11.67 7.69 5.57
CA TYR A 42 -12.55 8.18 4.52
C TYR A 42 -13.97 7.63 4.69
N SER A 43 -14.11 6.31 4.83
CA SER A 43 -15.41 5.66 5.00
C SER A 43 -16.17 6.20 6.22
N SER A 44 -15.50 6.35 7.36
CA SER A 44 -16.12 6.84 8.60
C SER A 44 -16.45 8.35 8.56
N THR A 45 -15.64 9.16 7.86
CA THR A 45 -15.82 10.62 7.81
C THR A 45 -16.93 11.03 6.84
N TYR A 46 -16.95 10.42 5.67
CA TYR A 46 -17.87 10.85 4.60
C TYR A 46 -19.13 9.98 4.49
N GLY A 47 -19.17 8.81 5.15
CA GLY A 47 -20.30 7.89 5.01
C GLY A 47 -20.52 7.38 3.59
N ASN A 48 -19.50 7.52 2.73
CA ASN A 48 -19.55 7.16 1.31
C ASN A 48 -18.94 5.76 1.03
N GLY A 49 -18.84 4.89 2.06
CA GLY A 49 -18.08 3.64 1.91
C GLY A 49 -16.58 3.88 1.70
N TYR A 50 -15.88 2.92 1.12
CA TYR A 50 -14.44 3.06 0.82
C TYR A 50 -14.21 3.84 -0.47
N PRO A 51 -13.09 4.58 -0.59
CA PRO A 51 -12.82 5.42 -1.76
C PRO A 51 -12.72 4.59 -3.04
N PRO A 52 -13.08 5.16 -4.20
CA PRO A 52 -12.97 4.46 -5.48
C PRO A 52 -11.52 4.20 -5.91
N ASP A 53 -10.60 5.09 -5.54
CA ASP A 53 -9.19 5.06 -5.95
C ASP A 53 -8.28 5.82 -4.98
N LEU A 54 -6.95 5.70 -5.16
CA LEU A 54 -5.96 6.43 -4.36
C LEU A 54 -6.02 7.95 -4.53
N PRO A 55 -6.22 8.52 -5.73
CA PRO A 55 -6.35 9.96 -5.90
C PRO A 55 -7.45 10.59 -5.04
N THR A 56 -8.55 9.90 -4.82
CA THR A 56 -9.64 10.38 -3.93
C THR A 56 -9.18 10.57 -2.48
N LEU A 57 -8.18 9.82 -2.02
CA LEU A 57 -7.59 9.99 -0.68
C LEU A 57 -6.60 11.15 -0.59
N GLY A 58 -6.13 11.69 -1.73
CA GLY A 58 -5.28 12.86 -1.82
C GLY A 58 -6.07 14.15 -2.03
N GLY A 59 -5.43 15.09 -2.66
CA GLY A 59 -6.01 16.39 -3.03
C GLY A 59 -5.35 17.58 -2.35
N VAL A 60 -5.83 18.78 -2.73
CA VAL A 60 -5.36 20.06 -2.21
C VAL A 60 -6.55 20.95 -1.88
N GLY A 61 -6.38 21.87 -0.95
CA GLY A 61 -7.41 22.84 -0.56
C GLY A 61 -8.29 22.37 0.60
N LEU A 62 -9.60 22.29 0.42
CA LEU A 62 -10.53 21.81 1.45
C LEU A 62 -10.80 20.31 1.28
N ALA A 63 -10.75 19.60 2.40
CA ALA A 63 -11.05 18.17 2.42
C ALA A 63 -12.52 17.91 2.09
N THR A 64 -12.76 17.09 1.07
CA THR A 64 -14.09 16.68 0.60
C THR A 64 -14.09 15.19 0.28
N CYS A 65 -15.23 14.59 0.06
CA CYS A 65 -15.30 13.20 -0.37
C CYS A 65 -14.76 12.96 -1.80
N ASN A 66 -14.46 14.01 -2.56
CA ASN A 66 -13.82 13.91 -3.88
C ASN A 66 -12.30 14.11 -3.83
N GLY A 67 -11.78 14.57 -2.69
CA GLY A 67 -10.36 14.79 -2.40
C GLY A 67 -10.18 14.95 -0.91
N ALA A 68 -9.89 13.85 -0.22
CA ALA A 68 -10.00 13.79 1.24
C ALA A 68 -8.78 14.33 2.00
N ILE A 69 -7.65 14.58 1.31
CA ILE A 69 -6.38 15.08 1.86
C ILE A 69 -5.90 14.22 3.05
N LEU A 70 -6.06 12.90 2.93
CA LEU A 70 -5.64 11.93 3.94
C LEU A 70 -4.28 11.29 3.60
N LEU A 71 -3.86 11.39 2.34
CA LEU A 71 -2.59 10.86 1.85
C LEU A 71 -1.78 11.93 1.13
N ASP A 72 -0.46 11.79 1.17
CA ASP A 72 0.46 12.64 0.42
C ASP A 72 0.47 12.31 -1.09
N ASP A 73 0.93 13.26 -1.91
CA ASP A 73 0.97 13.13 -3.36
C ASP A 73 1.82 11.95 -3.83
N THR A 74 2.80 11.51 -3.06
CA THR A 74 3.66 10.38 -3.43
C THR A 74 2.93 9.05 -3.42
N LEU A 75 1.81 8.96 -2.68
CA LEU A 75 0.96 7.78 -2.59
C LEU A 75 -0.28 7.88 -3.48
N THR A 76 -0.69 9.08 -3.88
CA THR A 76 -1.91 9.34 -4.65
C THR A 76 -1.68 9.67 -6.11
N THR A 77 -0.42 9.87 -6.52
CA THR A 77 -0.04 10.15 -7.91
C THR A 77 0.67 8.96 -8.56
N PRO A 78 0.27 8.55 -9.76
CA PRO A 78 0.98 7.51 -10.50
C PRO A 78 2.47 7.84 -10.68
N PRO A 79 3.35 6.84 -10.64
CA PRO A 79 3.10 5.40 -10.72
C PRO A 79 2.85 4.68 -9.39
N TYR A 80 2.54 5.37 -8.29
CA TYR A 80 2.27 4.79 -6.94
C TYR A 80 3.43 3.93 -6.43
N ARG A 81 4.66 4.39 -6.62
CA ARG A 81 5.87 3.68 -6.22
C ARG A 81 6.60 4.43 -5.12
N LYS A 82 6.90 3.73 -4.02
CA LYS A 82 7.66 4.30 -2.91
C LYS A 82 8.56 3.24 -2.29
N SER A 83 9.82 3.62 -2.01
CA SER A 83 10.80 2.75 -1.34
C SER A 83 10.93 1.35 -1.97
N GLY A 84 10.93 1.28 -3.32
CA GLY A 84 11.09 0.02 -4.04
C GLY A 84 9.86 -0.90 -4.04
N TYR A 85 8.71 -0.39 -3.57
CA TYR A 85 7.41 -1.07 -3.61
C TYR A 85 6.45 -0.37 -4.57
N GLN A 86 5.70 -1.17 -5.32
CA GLN A 86 4.52 -0.76 -6.08
C GLN A 86 3.31 -0.90 -5.18
N LEU A 87 2.58 0.19 -5.02
CA LEU A 87 1.32 0.23 -4.27
C LEU A 87 0.16 0.16 -5.25
N ASN A 88 -0.82 -0.69 -4.97
CA ASN A 88 -2.04 -0.78 -5.75
C ASN A 88 -3.23 -0.70 -4.81
N TYR A 89 -4.29 -0.07 -5.28
CA TYR A 89 -5.56 0.03 -4.60
C TYR A 89 -6.66 -0.30 -5.61
N GLN A 90 -7.58 -1.14 -5.22
CA GLN A 90 -8.72 -1.55 -6.03
C GLN A 90 -9.97 -1.48 -5.17
N SER A 91 -10.92 -0.67 -5.60
CA SER A 91 -12.27 -0.75 -5.08
C SER A 91 -12.88 -2.10 -5.46
N GLN A 92 -13.53 -2.76 -4.52
CA GLN A 92 -14.06 -4.11 -4.70
C GLN A 92 -15.56 -4.15 -4.46
N ALA A 93 -16.18 -5.14 -5.10
CA ALA A 93 -17.59 -5.45 -4.98
C ALA A 93 -18.53 -4.33 -5.49
N VAL A 94 -19.55 -3.97 -4.75
CA VAL A 94 -20.66 -3.15 -5.25
C VAL A 94 -20.51 -1.72 -4.73
N PRO A 95 -20.76 -0.71 -5.58
CA PRO A 95 -20.90 0.66 -5.10
C PRO A 95 -21.99 0.76 -4.03
N ILE A 96 -21.79 1.61 -3.03
CA ILE A 96 -22.80 1.82 -2.01
C ILE A 96 -24.08 2.41 -2.64
N PRO A 97 -25.26 1.94 -2.23
CA PRO A 97 -26.51 2.56 -2.65
C PRO A 97 -26.67 3.93 -1.96
N ASN A 98 -27.18 4.91 -2.69
CA ASN A 98 -27.47 6.25 -2.17
C ASN A 98 -26.23 6.97 -1.57
N PRO A 99 -25.20 7.25 -2.38
CA PRO A 99 -24.05 8.02 -1.91
C PRO A 99 -24.48 9.41 -1.46
N PRO A 100 -23.76 10.03 -0.51
CA PRO A 100 -24.02 11.41 -0.11
C PRO A 100 -23.99 12.36 -1.32
N SER A 101 -24.94 13.27 -1.40
CA SER A 101 -25.07 14.21 -2.54
C SER A 101 -23.86 15.11 -2.77
N ALA A 102 -23.00 15.28 -1.76
CA ALA A 102 -21.75 16.03 -1.85
C ALA A 102 -20.64 15.24 -2.57
N CYS A 103 -20.78 13.92 -2.74
CA CYS A 103 -19.79 13.06 -3.36
C CYS A 103 -20.12 12.83 -4.84
N ALA A 104 -19.21 13.20 -5.73
CA ALA A 104 -19.40 13.02 -7.17
C ALA A 104 -19.48 11.54 -7.58
N ASN A 105 -18.77 10.67 -6.88
CA ASN A 105 -18.73 9.24 -7.12
C ASN A 105 -19.14 8.47 -5.87
N ALA A 106 -19.92 7.41 -6.09
CA ALA A 106 -20.20 6.45 -5.03
C ALA A 106 -18.93 5.75 -4.59
N GLY A 107 -18.76 5.59 -3.29
CA GLY A 107 -17.74 4.69 -2.74
C GLY A 107 -18.18 3.23 -2.82
N PHE A 108 -17.38 2.35 -2.30
CA PHE A 108 -17.56 0.90 -2.40
C PHE A 108 -17.67 0.27 -1.01
N ASN A 109 -18.28 -0.90 -0.94
CA ASN A 109 -18.44 -1.61 0.33
C ASN A 109 -17.20 -2.43 0.74
N ALA A 110 -16.23 -2.60 -0.16
CA ALA A 110 -14.98 -3.29 0.12
C ALA A 110 -13.84 -2.72 -0.74
N TYR A 111 -12.61 -2.98 -0.33
CA TYR A 111 -11.39 -2.61 -1.05
C TYR A 111 -10.34 -3.71 -0.93
N LEU A 112 -9.35 -3.66 -1.80
CA LEU A 112 -8.11 -4.40 -1.71
C LEU A 112 -6.95 -3.43 -1.94
N THR A 113 -6.03 -3.35 -1.02
CA THR A 113 -4.76 -2.65 -1.23
C THR A 113 -3.59 -3.60 -1.12
N THR A 114 -2.60 -3.44 -1.99
CA THR A 114 -1.41 -4.30 -2.03
C THR A 114 -0.14 -3.48 -2.13
N ALA A 115 0.92 -3.98 -1.52
CA ALA A 115 2.29 -3.47 -1.65
C ALA A 115 3.19 -4.60 -2.14
N VAL A 116 3.69 -4.47 -3.37
CA VAL A 116 4.46 -5.51 -4.06
C VAL A 116 5.85 -4.99 -4.38
N PRO A 117 6.94 -5.75 -4.15
CA PRO A 117 8.28 -5.31 -4.52
C PRO A 117 8.38 -5.10 -6.03
N VAL A 118 8.93 -3.96 -6.46
CA VAL A 118 9.10 -3.63 -7.89
C VAL A 118 10.02 -4.65 -8.58
N VAL A 119 11.06 -5.09 -7.87
CA VAL A 119 11.97 -6.15 -8.34
C VAL A 119 12.18 -7.14 -7.20
N LEU A 120 11.63 -8.32 -7.35
CA LEU A 120 11.74 -9.39 -6.36
C LEU A 120 13.22 -9.75 -6.11
N GLY A 121 13.58 -9.87 -4.83
CA GLY A 121 14.96 -10.18 -4.42
C GLY A 121 15.94 -8.98 -4.45
N GLN A 122 15.53 -7.83 -4.99
CA GLN A 122 16.35 -6.62 -5.02
C GLN A 122 15.74 -5.46 -4.22
N THR A 123 14.46 -5.19 -4.41
CA THR A 123 13.76 -4.13 -3.67
C THR A 123 12.97 -4.66 -2.48
N GLY A 124 12.61 -5.94 -2.49
CA GLY A 124 11.91 -6.65 -1.43
C GLY A 124 11.80 -8.13 -1.76
N GLN A 125 11.38 -8.94 -0.80
CA GLN A 125 11.12 -10.37 -0.98
C GLN A 125 9.67 -10.73 -0.70
N THR A 126 9.00 -9.94 0.15
CA THR A 126 7.65 -10.20 0.63
C THR A 126 6.70 -9.14 0.09
N SER A 127 5.55 -9.53 -0.39
CA SER A 127 4.44 -8.63 -0.68
C SER A 127 3.46 -8.60 0.50
N TYR A 128 2.67 -7.55 0.53
CA TYR A 128 1.67 -7.33 1.56
C TYR A 128 0.34 -6.99 0.92
N CYS A 129 -0.75 -7.41 1.54
CA CYS A 129 -2.08 -6.99 1.15
C CYS A 129 -2.93 -6.70 2.39
N SER A 130 -3.93 -5.86 2.20
CA SER A 130 -4.94 -5.57 3.20
C SER A 130 -6.27 -5.36 2.51
N GLU A 131 -7.31 -5.82 3.17
CA GLU A 131 -8.70 -5.70 2.75
C GLU A 131 -9.56 -5.31 3.96
N GLU A 132 -10.86 -5.18 3.80
CA GLU A 132 -11.75 -4.95 4.92
C GLU A 132 -11.74 -6.15 5.89
N PRO A 133 -11.62 -5.95 7.22
CA PRO A 133 -11.65 -4.69 8.00
C PRO A 133 -10.29 -4.02 8.25
N GLY A 134 -9.28 -4.26 7.43
CA GLY A 134 -7.97 -3.62 7.58
C GLY A 134 -6.88 -4.53 8.16
N ILE A 135 -7.12 -5.83 8.18
CA ILE A 135 -6.11 -6.82 8.56
C ILE A 135 -5.04 -6.88 7.46
N ILE A 136 -3.79 -6.94 7.87
CA ILE A 136 -2.67 -7.04 6.94
C ILE A 136 -2.21 -8.49 6.86
N HIS A 137 -2.12 -8.96 5.65
CA HIS A 137 -1.59 -10.28 5.29
C HIS A 137 -0.27 -10.11 4.52
N TYR A 138 0.56 -11.15 4.52
CA TYR A 138 1.82 -11.14 3.79
C TYR A 138 2.00 -12.41 2.96
N ASP A 139 2.63 -12.26 1.80
CA ASP A 139 3.04 -13.36 0.95
C ASP A 139 4.56 -13.39 0.85
N PRO A 140 5.21 -14.43 1.41
CA PRO A 140 6.66 -14.57 1.32
C PRO A 140 7.18 -14.81 -0.09
N SER A 141 6.32 -15.19 -1.03
CA SER A 141 6.69 -15.34 -2.44
C SER A 141 6.87 -14.01 -3.17
N GLY A 142 6.38 -12.91 -2.58
CA GLY A 142 6.40 -11.58 -3.18
C GLY A 142 5.40 -11.40 -4.33
N ALA A 143 4.46 -12.33 -4.50
CA ALA A 143 3.41 -12.22 -5.51
C ALA A 143 2.34 -11.18 -5.11
N GLN A 144 1.68 -10.61 -6.10
CA GLN A 144 0.54 -9.73 -5.87
C GLN A 144 -0.72 -10.56 -5.61
N SER A 145 -1.43 -10.26 -4.53
CA SER A 145 -2.75 -10.84 -4.29
C SER A 145 -3.75 -10.33 -5.32
N PRO A 146 -4.41 -11.20 -6.09
CA PRO A 146 -5.30 -10.80 -7.18
C PRO A 146 -6.70 -10.41 -6.70
N SER A 147 -7.08 -10.80 -5.49
CA SER A 147 -8.44 -10.57 -4.96
C SER A 147 -8.43 -10.52 -3.42
N PRO A 148 -9.49 -9.97 -2.78
CA PRO A 148 -9.65 -10.01 -1.33
C PRO A 148 -9.61 -11.43 -0.77
N ALA A 149 -10.31 -12.38 -1.40
CA ALA A 149 -10.30 -13.78 -0.96
C ALA A 149 -8.91 -14.43 -1.02
N ALA A 150 -8.09 -14.06 -2.01
CA ALA A 150 -6.71 -14.52 -2.08
C ALA A 150 -5.83 -13.86 -1.00
N CYS A 151 -6.12 -12.61 -0.63
CA CYS A 151 -5.43 -11.91 0.47
C CYS A 151 -5.76 -12.54 1.82
N THR A 152 -7.03 -12.79 2.13
CA THR A 152 -7.46 -13.42 3.40
C THR A 152 -6.95 -14.85 3.59
N ALA A 153 -6.63 -15.55 2.50
CA ALA A 153 -6.03 -16.88 2.56
C ALA A 153 -4.55 -16.87 2.98
N LEU A 154 -3.89 -15.69 2.96
CA LEU A 154 -2.50 -15.54 3.35
C LEU A 154 -2.35 -15.42 4.88
N PRO A 155 -1.15 -15.71 5.42
CA PRO A 155 -0.88 -15.51 6.84
C PRO A 155 -1.00 -14.03 7.24
N THR A 156 -1.55 -13.80 8.42
CA THR A 156 -1.69 -12.47 9.01
C THR A 156 -0.38 -11.97 9.59
N LEU A 157 -0.13 -10.69 9.44
CA LEU A 157 0.98 -10.02 10.12
C LEU A 157 0.51 -9.62 11.52
N GLN A 158 1.10 -10.24 12.54
CA GLN A 158 0.85 -9.91 13.94
C GLN A 158 1.65 -8.69 14.39
#